data_3737426a548965935643f6fe85562a1a
#
_entry.id   3737426a548965935643f6fe85562a1a
#
_cell.length_a   1.000
_cell.length_b   1.000
_cell.length_c   1.000
_cell.angle_alpha   90.00
_cell.angle_beta   90.00
_cell.angle_gamma   90.00
#
_symmetry.space_group_name_H-M   'P 1'
#
loop_
_entity.id
_entity.type
_entity.pdbx_description
1 polymer ?
#
loop_
_entity_poly.entity_id
_entity_poly.type
_entity_poly.pdbx_seq_one_letter_code
_entity_poly.pdbx_strand_id
1 'polypeptide(L)'
;MGHLQKDRLTAYTRSEVPVPFCVRCRILSGPPPVKIPVEEGPAAWYNKPDKPGVTGEETRVMKMPEEKIDTAMFAPCGMNCMVCYRRCSHPKPCAGCLNSDMGKPGHCRKCGIKDCVGQKGLPYCFACSDFPCKFIKNLEKSYNKRYQASLIENSRFVQRHGLDMFMQTQKETYTCSKCGGIISVHDGACSECLEKAT
;
A
#
# COMPACT_ATOMS: atom_id res chain seq x y z
N MET A 1 46.32 -25.10 -42.81
CA MET A 1 45.00 -24.70 -43.33
C MET A 1 44.07 -24.68 -42.14
N GLY A 2 43.87 -23.51 -41.56
CA GLY A 2 43.06 -23.32 -40.33
C GLY A 2 41.73 -22.67 -40.67
N HIS A 3 40.66 -23.26 -40.17
CA HIS A 3 39.33 -22.65 -40.24
C HIS A 3 39.01 -21.98 -38.89
N LEU A 4 38.91 -20.66 -38.91
CA LEU A 4 38.41 -19.82 -37.85
C LEU A 4 36.87 -19.86 -37.84
N GLN A 5 36.31 -20.38 -36.74
CA GLN A 5 34.87 -20.37 -36.47
C GLN A 5 34.51 -19.05 -35.80
N LYS A 6 33.69 -18.24 -36.45
CA LYS A 6 33.16 -16.96 -35.94
C LYS A 6 31.97 -17.26 -35.02
N ASP A 7 32.11 -17.00 -33.74
CA ASP A 7 31.00 -16.95 -32.79
C ASP A 7 30.13 -15.75 -33.05
N ARG A 8 28.86 -15.99 -33.41
CA ARG A 8 27.83 -14.98 -33.52
C ARG A 8 27.24 -14.74 -32.15
N LEU A 9 27.59 -13.60 -31.55
CA LEU A 9 26.85 -13.03 -30.43
C LEU A 9 25.51 -12.48 -30.98
N THR A 10 24.42 -13.19 -30.69
CA THR A 10 23.06 -12.69 -30.93
C THR A 10 22.73 -11.67 -29.84
N ALA A 11 22.63 -10.42 -30.23
CA ALA A 11 22.12 -9.33 -29.38
C ALA A 11 20.64 -9.59 -29.04
N TYR A 12 20.35 -9.78 -27.77
CA TYR A 12 19.00 -9.87 -27.25
C TYR A 12 18.40 -8.47 -27.18
N THR A 13 17.59 -8.11 -28.16
CA THR A 13 16.84 -6.85 -28.14
C THR A 13 15.73 -6.92 -27.11
N ARG A 14 15.84 -6.09 -26.09
CA ARG A 14 14.86 -5.87 -25.05
C ARG A 14 13.61 -5.25 -25.65
N SER A 15 12.55 -6.04 -25.83
CA SER A 15 11.23 -5.52 -26.20
C SER A 15 10.66 -4.69 -25.04
N GLU A 16 10.51 -3.41 -25.25
CA GLU A 16 9.85 -2.50 -24.35
C GLU A 16 8.35 -2.82 -24.29
N VAL A 17 7.90 -3.34 -23.14
CA VAL A 17 6.48 -3.45 -22.83
C VAL A 17 6.02 -2.10 -22.29
N PRO A 18 5.03 -1.43 -22.90
CA PRO A 18 4.56 -0.14 -22.41
C PRO A 18 3.86 -0.34 -21.05
N VAL A 19 4.42 0.26 -20.01
CA VAL A 19 3.79 0.37 -18.68
C VAL A 19 2.64 1.38 -18.78
N PRO A 20 1.42 1.02 -18.34
CA PRO A 20 0.33 1.99 -18.31
C PRO A 20 0.66 3.11 -17.33
N PHE A 21 0.67 4.31 -17.85
CA PHE A 21 0.97 5.56 -17.16
C PHE A 21 0.06 5.76 -15.95
N CYS A 22 0.62 5.70 -14.75
CA CYS A 22 0.08 6.41 -13.61
C CYS A 22 0.57 7.87 -13.71
N VAL A 23 -0.37 8.80 -13.84
CA VAL A 23 -0.16 10.21 -14.22
C VAL A 23 0.58 11.00 -13.13
N ARG A 24 1.65 10.52 -12.52
CA ARG A 24 2.61 11.35 -11.76
C ARG A 24 3.78 10.59 -11.09
N CYS A 25 4.11 9.39 -11.52
CA CYS A 25 5.36 8.78 -11.04
C CYS A 25 6.52 9.14 -11.97
N ARG A 26 7.28 10.20 -11.65
CA ARG A 26 8.66 10.32 -12.08
C ARG A 26 9.45 9.24 -11.37
N ILE A 27 9.75 8.16 -12.07
CA ILE A 27 10.63 7.10 -11.57
C ILE A 27 12.06 7.67 -11.58
N LEU A 28 12.53 8.06 -10.41
CA LEU A 28 13.96 8.24 -10.18
C LEU A 28 14.56 6.83 -10.06
N SER A 29 15.62 6.56 -10.79
CA SER A 29 16.43 5.35 -10.67
C SER A 29 16.88 5.21 -9.21
N GLY A 30 16.25 4.31 -8.46
CA GLY A 30 16.41 4.17 -7.02
C GLY A 30 17.55 3.25 -6.62
N PRO A 31 18.00 3.33 -5.35
CA PRO A 31 19.04 2.50 -4.77
C PRO A 31 18.65 1.00 -4.75
N PRO A 32 19.61 0.09 -4.50
CA PRO A 32 19.35 -1.35 -4.46
C PRO A 32 18.35 -1.73 -3.35
N PRO A 33 17.70 -2.91 -3.42
CA PRO A 33 16.66 -3.32 -2.49
C PRO A 33 17.15 -3.29 -1.03
N VAL A 34 16.41 -2.58 -0.19
CA VAL A 34 16.67 -2.49 1.25
C VAL A 34 16.21 -3.79 1.89
N LYS A 35 17.10 -4.46 2.63
CA LYS A 35 16.72 -5.56 3.52
C LYS A 35 15.89 -4.98 4.66
N ILE A 36 14.61 -5.31 4.72
CA ILE A 36 13.74 -4.92 5.85
C ILE A 36 14.15 -5.80 7.03
N PRO A 37 14.58 -5.21 8.17
CA PRO A 37 14.86 -6.00 9.37
C PRO A 37 13.58 -6.70 9.83
N VAL A 38 13.63 -8.02 9.99
CA VAL A 38 12.52 -8.84 10.49
C VAL A 38 12.71 -9.03 12.00
N GLU A 39 12.94 -7.94 12.74
CA GLU A 39 13.28 -8.04 14.17
C GLU A 39 12.07 -8.18 15.10
N GLU A 40 10.83 -7.96 14.61
CA GLU A 40 9.63 -8.22 15.40
C GLU A 40 8.67 -9.13 14.61
N GLY A 41 8.45 -10.35 15.09
CA GLY A 41 7.53 -11.30 14.47
C GLY A 41 6.07 -10.82 14.49
N PRO A 42 5.19 -11.39 13.65
CA PRO A 42 3.82 -10.91 13.44
C PRO A 42 2.93 -10.85 14.69
N ALA A 43 3.27 -11.57 15.75
CA ALA A 43 2.52 -11.51 17.03
C ALA A 43 2.58 -10.13 17.71
N ALA A 44 3.71 -9.40 17.58
CA ALA A 44 3.88 -8.07 18.16
C ALA A 44 3.02 -7.00 17.49
N TRP A 45 2.67 -7.18 16.20
CA TRP A 45 1.88 -6.22 15.44
C TRP A 45 0.38 -6.31 15.70
N TYR A 46 -0.11 -7.49 16.10
CA TYR A 46 -1.54 -7.73 16.34
C TYR A 46 -2.05 -7.27 17.71
N ASN A 47 -1.16 -7.04 18.67
CA ASN A 47 -1.50 -6.77 20.07
C ASN A 47 -1.08 -5.39 20.58
N LYS A 48 -0.90 -4.38 19.70
CA LYS A 48 -0.69 -3.00 20.19
C LYS A 48 -1.94 -2.55 20.94
N PRO A 49 -1.81 -2.12 22.22
CA PRO A 49 -2.94 -1.59 22.97
C PRO A 49 -3.51 -0.35 22.27
N ASP A 50 -4.84 -0.22 22.29
CA ASP A 50 -5.51 0.98 21.81
C ASP A 50 -4.98 2.20 22.57
N LYS A 51 -4.52 3.22 21.83
CA LYS A 51 -4.21 4.50 22.45
C LYS A 51 -5.49 5.02 23.13
N PRO A 52 -5.41 5.59 24.34
CA PRO A 52 -6.59 6.05 25.07
C PRO A 52 -7.40 7.04 24.21
N GLY A 53 -8.71 6.80 24.19
CA GLY A 53 -9.65 7.51 23.33
C GLY A 53 -9.70 9.02 23.61
N VAL A 54 -9.78 9.78 22.55
CA VAL A 54 -10.20 11.18 22.57
C VAL A 54 -11.71 11.18 22.83
N THR A 55 -12.13 11.60 24.01
CA THR A 55 -13.51 11.85 24.38
C THR A 55 -13.87 13.27 23.96
N GLY A 56 -14.77 13.42 22.97
CA GLY A 56 -15.30 14.68 22.52
C GLY A 56 -16.02 14.50 21.20
N GLU A 57 -17.30 14.84 21.12
CA GLU A 57 -18.10 14.90 19.89
C GLU A 57 -17.71 16.15 19.11
N GLU A 58 -16.43 16.23 18.72
CA GLU A 58 -15.97 17.16 17.70
C GLU A 58 -16.23 16.55 16.34
N THR A 59 -16.81 17.31 15.41
CA THR A 59 -16.88 16.96 13.99
C THR A 59 -15.48 16.62 13.52
N ARG A 60 -15.18 15.32 13.45
CA ARG A 60 -13.83 14.80 13.29
C ARG A 60 -13.33 15.04 11.88
N VAL A 61 -12.71 16.19 11.69
CA VAL A 61 -12.01 16.54 10.46
C VAL A 61 -10.81 15.59 10.30
N MET A 62 -10.81 14.79 9.25
CA MET A 62 -9.77 13.79 8.99
C MET A 62 -8.73 14.36 8.02
N LYS A 63 -7.78 15.11 8.58
CA LYS A 63 -6.65 15.63 7.79
C LYS A 63 -5.51 14.64 7.67
N MET A 64 -4.71 14.80 6.62
CA MET A 64 -3.46 14.07 6.48
C MET A 64 -2.51 14.45 7.63
N PRO A 65 -1.82 13.50 8.28
CA PRO A 65 -0.87 13.81 9.35
C PRO A 65 0.23 14.78 8.88
N GLU A 66 0.56 15.77 9.71
CA GLU A 66 1.60 16.76 9.39
C GLU A 66 3.00 16.10 9.34
N GLU A 67 3.30 15.21 10.28
CA GLU A 67 4.57 14.52 10.33
C GLU A 67 4.66 13.42 9.26
N LYS A 68 4.38 12.18 9.63
CA LYS A 68 4.41 11.04 8.72
C LYS A 68 3.20 10.13 8.93
N ILE A 69 2.83 9.39 7.90
CA ILE A 69 1.85 8.31 8.04
C ILE A 69 2.52 7.15 8.79
N ASP A 70 1.86 6.64 9.83
CA ASP A 70 2.34 5.45 10.55
C ASP A 70 2.45 4.26 9.60
N THR A 71 3.58 3.57 9.60
CA THR A 71 3.84 2.39 8.77
C THR A 71 2.88 1.23 9.07
N ALA A 72 2.27 1.18 10.26
CA ALA A 72 1.19 0.25 10.59
C ALA A 72 -0.08 0.44 9.75
N MET A 73 -0.18 1.55 8.99
CA MET A 73 -1.23 1.75 7.98
C MET A 73 -0.98 1.01 6.67
N PHE A 74 0.19 0.40 6.47
CA PHE A 74 0.42 -0.48 5.33
C PHE A 74 -0.14 -1.88 5.61
N ALA A 75 -1.18 -2.25 4.88
CA ALA A 75 -1.83 -3.54 5.04
C ALA A 75 -1.00 -4.68 4.42
N PRO A 76 -1.11 -5.92 4.91
CA PRO A 76 -0.41 -7.07 4.35
C PRO A 76 -0.61 -7.28 2.84
N CYS A 77 -1.75 -6.85 2.30
CA CYS A 77 -2.09 -6.96 0.88
C CYS A 77 -1.49 -5.85 -0.01
N GLY A 78 -0.76 -4.87 0.55
CA GLY A 78 -0.22 -3.74 -0.20
C GLY A 78 -1.09 -2.48 -0.22
N MET A 79 -2.22 -2.47 0.52
CA MET A 79 -3.09 -1.30 0.62
C MET A 79 -2.59 -0.32 1.69
N ASN A 80 -2.59 0.98 1.38
CA ASN A 80 -2.45 2.02 2.41
C ASN A 80 -3.79 2.26 3.09
N CYS A 81 -3.94 1.82 4.34
CA CYS A 81 -5.18 1.98 5.11
C CYS A 81 -5.52 3.45 5.42
N MET A 82 -4.55 4.37 5.39
CA MET A 82 -4.80 5.80 5.64
C MET A 82 -5.73 6.39 4.59
N VAL A 83 -5.58 5.99 3.31
CA VAL A 83 -6.36 6.50 2.18
C VAL A 83 -7.60 5.64 1.85
N CYS A 84 -7.97 4.72 2.74
CA CYS A 84 -9.16 3.91 2.61
C CYS A 84 -10.40 4.70 3.09
N TYR A 85 -11.51 4.66 2.33
CA TYR A 85 -12.77 5.31 2.70
C TYR A 85 -13.25 4.95 4.12
N ARG A 86 -13.01 3.71 4.56
CA ARG A 86 -13.35 3.29 5.93
C ARG A 86 -12.54 4.02 7.01
N ARG A 87 -11.39 4.56 6.65
CA ARG A 87 -10.56 5.37 7.54
C ARG A 87 -10.92 6.84 7.42
N CYS A 88 -10.91 7.38 6.21
CA CYS A 88 -10.97 8.82 5.99
C CYS A 88 -12.39 9.40 5.85
N SER A 89 -13.38 8.61 5.43
CA SER A 89 -14.74 9.14 5.14
C SER A 89 -15.84 8.55 6.03
N HIS A 90 -15.53 7.55 6.89
CA HIS A 90 -16.58 6.88 7.67
C HIS A 90 -16.70 7.46 9.09
N PRO A 91 -17.94 7.65 9.63
CA PRO A 91 -18.16 8.21 10.98
C PRO A 91 -17.44 7.43 12.10
N LYS A 92 -17.27 6.12 11.93
CA LYS A 92 -16.46 5.26 12.83
C LYS A 92 -15.21 4.81 12.06
N PRO A 93 -14.10 5.58 12.11
CA PRO A 93 -12.91 5.29 11.32
C PRO A 93 -12.28 3.95 11.67
N CYS A 94 -11.89 3.21 10.64
CA CYS A 94 -11.16 1.97 10.80
C CYS A 94 -9.75 2.23 11.34
N ALA A 95 -9.32 1.45 12.34
CA ALA A 95 -7.99 1.58 12.93
C ALA A 95 -6.84 1.18 11.96
N GLY A 96 -7.14 0.49 10.87
CA GLY A 96 -6.15 -0.06 9.94
C GLY A 96 -6.02 -1.59 10.07
N CYS A 97 -5.54 -2.27 9.03
CA CYS A 97 -5.50 -3.74 8.98
C CYS A 97 -4.69 -4.37 10.10
N LEU A 98 -3.55 -3.78 10.46
CA LEU A 98 -2.63 -4.29 11.49
C LEU A 98 -2.94 -3.80 12.90
N ASN A 99 -3.94 -2.93 13.04
CA ASN A 99 -4.38 -2.40 14.34
C ASN A 99 -5.64 -3.12 14.82
N SER A 100 -6.27 -2.60 15.90
CA SER A 100 -7.48 -3.17 16.49
C SER A 100 -8.63 -3.33 15.51
N ASP A 101 -9.66 -4.09 15.88
CA ASP A 101 -10.85 -4.29 15.03
C ASP A 101 -11.84 -3.13 15.07
N MET A 102 -11.52 -2.04 15.78
CA MET A 102 -12.34 -0.84 15.88
C MET A 102 -12.58 -0.25 14.48
N GLY A 103 -13.85 0.01 14.17
CA GLY A 103 -14.28 0.56 12.88
C GLY A 103 -14.09 -0.35 11.67
N LYS A 104 -13.48 -1.54 11.80
CA LYS A 104 -13.31 -2.48 10.69
C LYS A 104 -14.64 -3.05 10.22
N PRO A 105 -14.90 -3.07 8.92
CA PRO A 105 -16.05 -3.80 8.37
C PRO A 105 -15.86 -5.32 8.50
N GLY A 106 -16.97 -6.08 8.49
CA GLY A 106 -16.97 -7.52 8.72
C GLY A 106 -16.01 -8.30 7.80
N HIS A 107 -15.92 -7.92 6.53
CA HIS A 107 -15.03 -8.56 5.56
C HIS A 107 -13.54 -8.27 5.85
N CYS A 108 -13.19 -7.13 6.47
CA CYS A 108 -11.83 -6.85 6.90
C CYS A 108 -11.47 -7.61 8.19
N ARG A 109 -12.42 -7.77 9.11
CA ARG A 109 -12.22 -8.60 10.30
C ARG A 109 -11.97 -10.08 9.95
N LYS A 110 -12.68 -10.58 8.94
CA LYS A 110 -12.57 -11.96 8.42
C LYS A 110 -11.71 -12.03 7.13
N CYS A 111 -10.63 -11.26 7.07
CA CYS A 111 -9.82 -11.16 5.87
C CYS A 111 -8.86 -12.34 5.73
N GLY A 112 -9.16 -13.26 4.80
CA GLY A 112 -8.31 -14.44 4.54
C GLY A 112 -6.87 -14.12 4.11
N ILE A 113 -6.60 -12.91 3.57
CA ILE A 113 -5.23 -12.49 3.26
C ILE A 113 -4.48 -12.17 4.56
N LYS A 114 -5.11 -11.44 5.48
CA LYS A 114 -4.56 -11.14 6.80
C LYS A 114 -4.29 -12.44 7.58
N ASP A 115 -5.26 -13.35 7.59
CA ASP A 115 -5.15 -14.63 8.30
C ASP A 115 -4.03 -15.50 7.68
N CYS A 116 -3.89 -15.52 6.36
CA CYS A 116 -2.85 -16.26 5.66
C CYS A 116 -1.43 -15.78 6.03
N VAL A 117 -1.17 -14.48 6.07
CA VAL A 117 0.16 -13.97 6.47
C VAL A 117 0.42 -14.23 7.96
N GLY A 118 -0.61 -14.11 8.81
CA GLY A 118 -0.51 -14.46 10.22
C GLY A 118 -0.14 -15.92 10.44
N GLN A 119 -0.82 -16.85 9.77
CA GLN A 119 -0.52 -18.29 9.83
C GLN A 119 0.88 -18.65 9.31
N LYS A 120 1.37 -17.92 8.30
CA LYS A 120 2.71 -18.11 7.74
C LYS A 120 3.81 -17.39 8.53
N GLY A 121 3.47 -16.63 9.57
CA GLY A 121 4.43 -15.84 10.34
C GLY A 121 5.09 -14.72 9.52
N LEU A 122 4.39 -14.18 8.50
CA LEU A 122 4.93 -13.16 7.61
C LEU A 122 4.33 -11.79 7.94
N PRO A 123 5.10 -10.70 7.83
CA PRO A 123 4.59 -9.35 8.03
C PRO A 123 3.68 -8.89 6.89
N TYR A 124 4.02 -9.25 5.65
CA TYR A 124 3.35 -8.80 4.43
C TYR A 124 3.30 -9.90 3.37
N CYS A 125 2.30 -9.85 2.47
CA CYS A 125 2.15 -10.82 1.39
C CYS A 125 3.36 -10.86 0.46
N PHE A 126 4.03 -9.73 0.24
CA PHE A 126 5.21 -9.68 -0.63
C PHE A 126 6.45 -10.38 -0.06
N ALA A 127 6.44 -10.72 1.22
CA ALA A 127 7.50 -11.55 1.83
C ALA A 127 7.28 -13.06 1.59
N CYS A 128 6.12 -13.45 1.04
CA CYS A 128 5.80 -14.84 0.72
C CYS A 128 6.42 -15.26 -0.62
N SER A 129 6.97 -16.47 -0.70
CA SER A 129 7.49 -17.05 -1.95
C SER A 129 6.46 -17.17 -3.07
N ASP A 130 5.16 -17.29 -2.70
CA ASP A 130 4.06 -17.40 -3.65
C ASP A 130 3.56 -16.04 -4.17
N PHE A 131 4.17 -14.91 -3.75
CA PHE A 131 3.72 -13.59 -4.15
C PHE A 131 4.05 -13.27 -5.62
N PRO A 132 3.07 -12.74 -6.40
CA PRO A 132 1.67 -12.53 -6.10
C PRO A 132 0.82 -13.81 -6.30
N CYS A 133 0.25 -14.32 -5.20
CA CYS A 133 -0.60 -15.51 -5.20
C CYS A 133 -2.02 -15.23 -5.75
N LYS A 134 -2.85 -16.28 -5.85
CA LYS A 134 -4.23 -16.16 -6.36
C LYS A 134 -5.07 -15.13 -5.57
N PHE A 135 -4.94 -15.07 -4.24
CA PHE A 135 -5.69 -14.09 -3.43
C PHE A 135 -5.30 -12.66 -3.78
N ILE A 136 -4.00 -12.38 -3.87
CA ILE A 136 -3.50 -11.05 -4.24
C ILE A 136 -3.87 -10.69 -5.67
N LYS A 137 -3.75 -11.61 -6.64
CA LYS A 137 -4.15 -11.36 -8.04
C LYS A 137 -5.64 -11.04 -8.18
N ASN A 138 -6.51 -11.73 -7.43
CA ASN A 138 -7.94 -11.45 -7.44
C ASN A 138 -8.26 -10.07 -6.85
N LEU A 139 -7.64 -9.71 -5.73
CA LEU A 139 -7.81 -8.40 -5.11
C LEU A 139 -7.27 -7.29 -6.01
N GLU A 140 -6.10 -7.47 -6.59
CA GLU A 140 -5.46 -6.57 -7.56
C GLU A 140 -6.38 -6.28 -8.75
N LYS A 141 -6.94 -7.32 -9.38
CA LYS A 141 -7.88 -7.16 -10.49
C LYS A 141 -9.07 -6.27 -10.12
N SER A 142 -9.58 -6.42 -8.88
CA SER A 142 -10.67 -5.60 -8.36
C SER A 142 -10.26 -4.14 -8.15
N TYR A 143 -9.07 -3.91 -7.59
CA TYR A 143 -8.55 -2.56 -7.32
C TYR A 143 -8.19 -1.82 -8.60
N ASN A 144 -7.51 -2.47 -9.53
CA ASN A 144 -7.22 -1.90 -10.85
C ASN A 144 -8.49 -1.46 -11.59
N LYS A 145 -9.49 -2.36 -11.64
CA LYS A 145 -10.72 -2.08 -12.38
C LYS A 145 -11.54 -0.93 -11.77
N ARG A 146 -11.63 -0.86 -10.44
CA ARG A 146 -12.56 0.06 -9.76
C ARG A 146 -11.91 1.36 -9.32
N TYR A 147 -10.63 1.33 -8.97
CA TYR A 147 -9.96 2.44 -8.30
C TYR A 147 -8.68 2.87 -9.02
N GLN A 148 -8.31 2.23 -10.13
CA GLN A 148 -7.08 2.48 -10.86
C GLN A 148 -5.83 2.43 -9.95
N ALA A 149 -5.87 1.58 -8.94
CA ALA A 149 -4.81 1.40 -7.95
C ALA A 149 -4.25 -0.01 -8.02
N SER A 150 -2.94 -0.16 -7.84
CA SER A 150 -2.24 -1.44 -7.85
C SER A 150 -1.62 -1.75 -6.48
N LEU A 151 -2.13 -2.80 -5.84
CA LEU A 151 -1.60 -3.29 -4.56
C LEU A 151 -0.27 -4.05 -4.77
N ILE A 152 -0.11 -4.65 -5.94
CA ILE A 152 1.13 -5.35 -6.32
C ILE A 152 2.25 -4.32 -6.53
N GLU A 153 2.00 -3.22 -7.24
CA GLU A 153 3.02 -2.18 -7.43
C GLU A 153 3.35 -1.47 -6.11
N ASN A 154 2.36 -1.23 -5.25
CA ASN A 154 2.60 -0.72 -3.90
C ASN A 154 3.55 -1.65 -3.12
N SER A 155 3.28 -2.96 -3.15
CA SER A 155 4.12 -3.97 -2.50
C SER A 155 5.54 -4.00 -3.08
N ARG A 156 5.67 -3.93 -4.40
CA ARG A 156 6.97 -3.86 -5.09
C ARG A 156 7.72 -2.57 -4.79
N PHE A 157 7.00 -1.45 -4.67
CA PHE A 157 7.60 -0.19 -4.25
C PHE A 157 8.20 -0.31 -2.84
N VAL A 158 7.44 -0.87 -1.90
CA VAL A 158 7.92 -1.11 -0.52
C VAL A 158 9.12 -2.06 -0.51
N GLN A 159 9.13 -3.12 -1.31
CA GLN A 159 10.29 -4.02 -1.43
C GLN A 159 11.56 -3.31 -1.90
N ARG A 160 11.42 -2.32 -2.80
CA ARG A 160 12.57 -1.60 -3.37
C ARG A 160 13.03 -0.41 -2.54
N HIS A 161 12.10 0.32 -1.92
CA HIS A 161 12.35 1.63 -1.33
C HIS A 161 12.05 1.71 0.17
N GLY A 162 11.42 0.67 0.74
CA GLY A 162 11.03 0.64 2.15
C GLY A 162 9.68 1.32 2.42
N LEU A 163 9.16 1.07 3.63
CA LEU A 163 7.85 1.55 4.07
C LEU A 163 7.79 3.07 4.26
N ASP A 164 8.83 3.66 4.86
CA ASP A 164 8.85 5.10 5.12
C ASP A 164 8.78 5.91 3.82
N MET A 165 9.56 5.52 2.81
CA MET A 165 9.51 6.18 1.49
C MET A 165 8.15 6.00 0.82
N PHE A 166 7.56 4.80 0.91
CA PHE A 166 6.22 4.56 0.40
C PHE A 166 5.19 5.46 1.09
N MET A 167 5.20 5.52 2.42
CA MET A 167 4.26 6.35 3.18
C MET A 167 4.43 7.84 2.90
N GLN A 168 5.65 8.30 2.70
CA GLN A 168 5.92 9.68 2.29
C GLN A 168 5.31 9.98 0.91
N THR A 169 5.55 9.12 -0.08
CA THR A 169 4.96 9.25 -1.43
C THR A 169 3.44 9.21 -1.37
N GLN A 170 2.86 8.34 -0.55
CA GLN A 170 1.40 8.27 -0.37
C GLN A 170 0.84 9.53 0.27
N LYS A 171 1.55 10.11 1.25
CA LYS A 171 1.18 11.38 1.86
C LYS A 171 1.12 12.49 0.82
N GLU A 172 2.16 12.64 0.01
CA GLU A 172 2.22 13.64 -1.06
C GLU A 172 1.12 13.45 -2.11
N THR A 173 0.85 12.20 -2.50
CA THR A 173 -0.15 11.87 -3.52
C THR A 173 -1.58 12.09 -3.05
N TYR A 174 -1.89 11.75 -1.79
CA TYR A 174 -3.25 11.71 -1.28
C TYR A 174 -3.60 12.83 -0.30
N THR A 175 -2.76 13.84 -0.16
CA THR A 175 -3.11 15.07 0.56
C THR A 175 -3.84 16.02 -0.39
N CYS A 176 -5.02 16.46 -0.01
CA CYS A 176 -5.78 17.44 -0.76
C CYS A 176 -5.08 18.80 -0.73
N SER A 177 -4.73 19.35 -1.89
CA SER A 177 -4.06 20.65 -2.01
C SER A 177 -4.93 21.83 -1.58
N LYS A 178 -6.27 21.65 -1.58
CA LYS A 178 -7.24 22.70 -1.23
C LYS A 178 -7.43 22.86 0.28
N CYS A 179 -7.48 21.74 1.02
CA CYS A 179 -7.84 21.80 2.44
C CYS A 179 -6.96 20.94 3.36
N GLY A 180 -5.96 20.20 2.84
CA GLY A 180 -5.13 19.30 3.63
C GLY A 180 -5.84 18.00 4.08
N GLY A 181 -7.09 17.77 3.63
CA GLY A 181 -7.83 16.53 3.87
C GLY A 181 -7.23 15.33 3.14
N ILE A 182 -7.77 14.15 3.39
CA ILE A 182 -7.30 12.91 2.78
C ILE A 182 -8.11 12.61 1.52
N ILE A 183 -7.45 12.40 0.39
CA ILE A 183 -8.08 11.90 -0.83
C ILE A 183 -8.27 10.39 -0.68
N SER A 184 -9.52 9.93 -0.70
CA SER A 184 -9.85 8.51 -0.64
C SER A 184 -9.54 7.82 -1.96
N VAL A 185 -8.76 6.74 -1.92
CA VAL A 185 -8.48 5.92 -3.12
C VAL A 185 -9.75 5.27 -3.68
N HIS A 186 -10.75 5.02 -2.84
CA HIS A 186 -12.00 4.38 -3.25
C HIS A 186 -12.99 5.34 -3.87
N ASP A 187 -12.98 6.58 -3.42
CA ASP A 187 -13.96 7.60 -3.84
C ASP A 187 -13.38 8.55 -4.89
N GLY A 188 -12.04 8.60 -5.03
CA GLY A 188 -11.35 9.53 -5.91
C GLY A 188 -11.58 10.99 -5.54
N ALA A 189 -11.93 11.26 -4.27
CA ALA A 189 -12.29 12.58 -3.76
C ALA A 189 -11.74 12.79 -2.35
N CYS A 190 -11.58 14.06 -1.98
CA CYS A 190 -11.19 14.45 -0.62
C CYS A 190 -12.32 14.16 0.37
N SER A 191 -11.96 13.57 1.53
CA SER A 191 -12.90 13.23 2.60
C SER A 191 -13.55 14.44 3.27
N GLU A 192 -12.92 15.64 3.14
CA GLU A 192 -13.36 16.84 3.82
C GLU A 192 -14.11 17.81 2.88
N CYS A 193 -13.45 18.27 1.81
CA CYS A 193 -14.03 19.27 0.91
C CYS A 193 -14.72 18.64 -0.31
N LEU A 194 -14.72 17.31 -0.45
CA LEU A 194 -15.32 16.53 -1.54
C LEU A 194 -14.76 16.86 -2.94
N GLU A 195 -13.68 17.65 -3.01
CA GLU A 195 -12.99 17.92 -4.26
C GLU A 195 -12.48 16.62 -4.88
N LYS A 196 -12.73 16.44 -6.16
CA LYS A 196 -12.21 15.26 -6.89
C LYS A 196 -10.71 15.40 -7.10
N ALA A 197 -10.01 14.29 -7.01
CA ALA A 197 -8.61 14.22 -7.40
C ALA A 197 -8.51 14.48 -8.91
N THR A 198 -7.76 15.50 -9.31
CA THR A 198 -7.47 15.86 -10.72
C THR A 198 -6.26 15.08 -11.22
#